data_8d9b8102cb4d7373c25f578f2d75f1f4
#
_entry.id   8d9b8102cb4d7373c25f578f2d75f1f4
#
_cell.length_a   1.000
_cell.length_b   1.000
_cell.length_c   1.000
_cell.angle_alpha   90.00
_cell.angle_beta   90.00
_cell.angle_gamma   90.00
#
_symmetry.space_group_name_H-M   'P 1'
#
loop_
_entity.id
_entity.type
_entity.pdbx_description
1 polymer ?
#
loop_
_entity_poly.entity_id
_entity_poly.type
_entity_poly.pdbx_seq_one_letter_code
_entity_poly.pdbx_strand_id
1 'polypeptide(L)'
;MQWTDEGIVLGMRRHGEANAILELMTRAHGRHLGLVRGGAGARLSPVLQPGNRLSSTWRARLDEHLGHYTVEGLDLRAASFLPVPHALYGITHLAALCRLLPERDPHPQLHAHLGDVLERLLEPRRAMASVARFELALLAELGFGLDLATCAGGGVADDLAYVSPKSGRGVSRQVGEPWKDKLLRLPEFLLDAGAQPALPHDVVDAFALTGFFLLRHVLEPRGLCFGEARASFITAVLRE
;
A
#
# COMPACT_ATOMS: atom_id res chain seq x y z
N MET A 1 16.81 -15.91 19.46
CA MET A 1 16.98 -15.41 18.09
C MET A 1 17.10 -13.91 18.07
N GLN A 2 17.85 -13.35 17.12
CA GLN A 2 18.03 -11.91 16.99
C GLN A 2 18.36 -11.55 15.54
N TRP A 3 17.81 -10.44 15.07
CA TRP A 3 18.15 -9.83 13.79
C TRP A 3 17.99 -8.31 13.86
N THR A 4 18.59 -7.60 12.92
CA THR A 4 18.43 -6.15 12.74
C THR A 4 18.05 -5.87 11.30
N ASP A 5 17.03 -5.02 11.10
CA ASP A 5 16.50 -4.69 9.78
C ASP A 5 15.94 -3.26 9.76
N GLU A 6 15.77 -2.72 8.57
CA GLU A 6 15.01 -1.49 8.37
C GLU A 6 13.53 -1.82 8.21
N GLY A 7 12.68 -1.01 8.84
CA GLY A 7 11.24 -1.17 8.76
C GLY A 7 10.50 0.16 8.67
N ILE A 8 9.37 0.13 7.97
CA ILE A 8 8.40 1.23 7.90
C ILE A 8 7.30 0.94 8.91
N VAL A 9 6.99 1.90 9.77
CA VAL A 9 5.94 1.76 10.77
C VAL A 9 4.58 1.70 10.09
N LEU A 10 3.87 0.59 10.29
CA LEU A 10 2.48 0.41 9.87
C LEU A 10 1.49 0.84 10.96
N GLY A 11 1.89 0.71 12.22
CA GLY A 11 1.08 1.10 13.34
C GLY A 11 1.71 0.74 14.69
N MET A 12 1.12 1.30 15.72
CA MET A 12 1.45 0.92 17.08
C MET A 12 0.19 0.87 17.94
N ARG A 13 0.16 0.00 18.93
CA ARG A 13 -0.90 -0.04 19.94
C ARG A 13 -0.31 -0.10 21.33
N ARG A 14 -0.91 0.62 22.27
CA ARG A 14 -0.47 0.55 23.68
C ARG A 14 -0.61 -0.87 24.22
N HIS A 15 0.36 -1.26 25.04
CA HIS A 15 0.38 -2.54 25.74
C HIS A 15 0.80 -2.34 27.20
N GLY A 16 -0.16 -2.44 28.12
CA GLY A 16 0.03 -2.03 29.50
C GLY A 16 0.22 -0.51 29.64
N GLU A 17 0.82 -0.08 30.73
CA GLU A 17 0.93 1.35 31.05
C GLU A 17 2.01 2.08 30.23
N ALA A 18 3.17 1.44 29.99
CA ALA A 18 4.34 2.09 29.42
C ALA A 18 4.77 1.56 28.07
N ASN A 19 4.35 0.35 27.68
CA ASN A 19 4.86 -0.33 26.49
C ASN A 19 3.94 -0.14 25.27
N ALA A 20 4.46 -0.46 24.09
CA ALA A 20 3.68 -0.52 22.87
C ALA A 20 4.01 -1.80 22.07
N ILE A 21 3.03 -2.35 21.39
CA ILE A 21 3.26 -3.33 20.32
C ILE A 21 3.39 -2.53 19.04
N LEU A 22 4.54 -2.65 18.41
CA LEU A 22 4.89 -2.01 17.15
C LEU A 22 4.72 -3.00 16.01
N GLU A 23 4.13 -2.54 14.92
CA GLU A 23 3.99 -3.27 13.67
C GLU A 23 4.80 -2.57 12.59
N LEU A 24 5.73 -3.30 11.98
CA LEU A 24 6.62 -2.83 10.94
C LEU A 24 6.39 -3.62 9.65
N MET A 25 6.52 -2.96 8.50
CA MET A 25 6.87 -3.60 7.25
C MET A 25 8.38 -3.56 7.14
N THR A 26 9.05 -4.70 7.35
CA THR A 26 10.51 -4.80 7.29
C THR A 26 10.96 -5.31 5.94
N ARG A 27 12.20 -5.02 5.57
CA ARG A 27 12.74 -5.36 4.25
C ARG A 27 12.94 -6.86 4.08
N ALA A 28 13.56 -7.51 5.07
CA ALA A 28 13.98 -8.92 4.99
C ALA A 28 13.12 -9.89 5.81
N HIS A 29 12.26 -9.36 6.71
CA HIS A 29 11.44 -10.20 7.60
C HIS A 29 9.93 -9.94 7.44
N GLY A 30 9.53 -9.21 6.37
CA GLY A 30 8.13 -8.96 6.05
C GLY A 30 7.40 -8.09 7.08
N ARG A 31 6.09 -8.25 7.16
CA ARG A 31 5.25 -7.62 8.18
C ARG A 31 5.51 -8.29 9.54
N HIS A 32 6.00 -7.54 10.50
CA HIS A 32 6.47 -8.12 11.76
C HIS A 32 6.04 -7.29 12.96
N LEU A 33 5.62 -7.98 14.04
CA LEU A 33 5.23 -7.35 15.29
C LEU A 33 6.27 -7.60 16.39
N GLY A 34 6.39 -6.65 17.31
CA GLY A 34 7.24 -6.80 18.49
C GLY A 34 6.91 -5.78 19.57
N LEU A 35 7.26 -6.11 20.80
CA LEU A 35 7.05 -5.25 21.95
C LEU A 35 8.18 -4.22 22.05
N VAL A 36 7.82 -2.94 22.14
CA VAL A 36 8.74 -1.84 22.44
C VAL A 36 8.54 -1.42 23.89
N ARG A 37 9.56 -1.61 24.74
CA ARG A 37 9.54 -1.16 26.14
C ARG A 37 9.57 0.36 26.19
N GLY A 38 8.70 0.95 26.99
CA GLY A 38 8.56 2.42 27.08
C GLY A 38 7.99 3.06 25.79
N GLY A 39 7.46 2.25 24.83
CA GLY A 39 6.98 2.73 23.55
C GLY A 39 5.75 3.65 23.62
N ALA A 40 4.98 3.59 24.70
CA ALA A 40 3.87 4.50 24.95
C ALA A 40 4.28 5.85 25.57
N GLY A 41 5.56 5.99 25.97
CA GLY A 41 6.09 7.21 26.58
C GLY A 41 6.35 8.33 25.56
N ALA A 42 6.40 9.58 26.05
CA ALA A 42 6.55 10.79 25.23
C ALA A 42 7.80 10.78 24.31
N ARG A 43 8.86 10.08 24.71
CA ARG A 43 10.10 10.00 23.92
C ARG A 43 9.98 9.11 22.70
N LEU A 44 9.32 7.95 22.81
CA LEU A 44 9.26 6.96 21.73
C LEU A 44 7.95 7.04 20.92
N SER A 45 6.84 7.47 21.52
CA SER A 45 5.56 7.55 20.82
C SER A 45 5.62 8.33 19.50
N PRO A 46 6.33 9.48 19.37
CA PRO A 46 6.48 10.16 18.08
C PRO A 46 7.31 9.36 17.06
N VAL A 47 8.26 8.55 17.52
CA VAL A 47 9.12 7.72 16.67
C VAL A 47 8.32 6.55 16.08
N LEU A 48 7.35 6.02 16.84
CA LEU A 48 6.55 4.86 16.46
C LEU A 48 5.29 5.20 15.63
N GLN A 49 5.23 6.40 15.05
CA GLN A 49 4.08 6.82 14.23
C GLN A 49 4.13 6.20 12.83
N PRO A 50 2.96 5.84 12.26
CA PRO A 50 2.87 5.28 10.91
C PRO A 50 3.55 6.17 9.86
N GLY A 51 4.32 5.53 8.96
CA GLY A 51 5.08 6.20 7.91
C GLY A 51 6.52 6.56 8.29
N ASN A 52 6.90 6.49 9.56
CA ASN A 52 8.31 6.63 9.96
C ASN A 52 9.13 5.40 9.52
N ARG A 53 10.40 5.62 9.16
CA ARG A 53 11.39 4.56 8.92
C ARG A 53 12.29 4.41 10.13
N LEU A 54 12.49 3.17 10.54
CA LEU A 54 13.26 2.82 11.73
C LEU A 54 14.31 1.77 11.38
N SER A 55 15.47 1.86 12.03
CA SER A 55 16.33 0.71 12.27
C SER A 55 15.78 -0.04 13.48
N SER A 56 15.54 -1.34 13.34
CA SER A 56 14.91 -2.15 14.38
C SER A 56 15.71 -3.41 14.64
N THR A 57 16.06 -3.65 15.89
CA THR A 57 16.65 -4.92 16.35
C THR A 57 15.59 -5.68 17.10
N TRP A 58 15.20 -6.83 16.56
CA TRP A 58 14.26 -7.76 17.18
C TRP A 58 15.00 -8.87 17.93
N ARG A 59 14.45 -9.27 19.09
CA ARG A 59 14.98 -10.37 19.90
C ARG A 59 13.85 -11.17 20.52
N ALA A 60 13.93 -12.50 20.42
CA ALA A 60 13.04 -13.43 21.12
C ALA A 60 13.77 -14.73 21.45
N ARG A 61 13.17 -15.53 22.33
CA ARG A 61 13.66 -16.87 22.63
C ARG A 61 13.40 -17.83 21.46
N LEU A 62 12.18 -17.80 20.91
CA LEU A 62 11.75 -18.56 19.75
C LEU A 62 11.24 -17.60 18.69
N ASP A 63 11.28 -18.06 17.43
CA ASP A 63 10.92 -17.21 16.29
C ASP A 63 9.42 -16.84 16.27
N GLU A 64 8.56 -17.75 16.69
CA GLU A 64 7.12 -17.55 16.78
C GLU A 64 6.67 -16.58 17.89
N HIS A 65 7.57 -16.23 18.82
CA HIS A 65 7.24 -15.29 19.90
C HIS A 65 7.10 -13.87 19.36
N LEU A 66 6.29 -13.07 20.06
CA LEU A 66 6.17 -11.63 19.77
C LEU A 66 7.52 -10.91 19.83
N GLY A 67 8.39 -11.32 20.75
CA GLY A 67 9.71 -10.73 20.94
C GLY A 67 9.68 -9.25 21.33
N HIS A 68 10.87 -8.66 21.35
CA HIS A 68 11.10 -7.27 21.73
C HIS A 68 11.85 -6.56 20.65
N TYR A 69 11.41 -5.34 20.35
CA TYR A 69 12.12 -4.40 19.50
C TYR A 69 12.93 -3.40 20.32
N THR A 70 14.17 -3.16 19.88
CA THR A 70 14.90 -1.93 20.13
C THR A 70 14.91 -1.15 18.83
N VAL A 71 14.52 0.12 18.85
CA VAL A 71 14.32 0.92 17.63
C VAL A 71 15.09 2.22 17.67
N GLU A 72 15.54 2.67 16.50
CA GLU A 72 16.16 3.96 16.26
C GLU A 72 15.52 4.60 15.01
N GLY A 73 15.20 5.90 15.10
CA GLY A 73 14.62 6.63 13.97
C GLY A 73 15.66 6.85 12.87
N LEU A 74 15.33 6.45 11.64
CA LEU A 74 16.12 6.75 10.44
C LEU A 74 15.55 7.95 9.70
N ASP A 75 14.21 7.98 9.53
CA ASP A 75 13.49 9.05 8.87
C ASP A 75 12.12 9.23 9.55
N LEU A 76 11.94 10.37 10.21
CA LEU A 76 10.75 10.64 11.04
C LEU A 76 9.80 11.60 10.32
N ARG A 77 9.21 11.17 9.23
CA ARG A 77 8.34 11.97 8.36
C ARG A 77 6.86 12.00 8.77
N ALA A 78 6.43 11.16 9.71
CA ALA A 78 5.02 11.08 10.11
C ALA A 78 4.43 12.43 10.55
N ALA A 79 5.24 13.29 11.18
CA ALA A 79 4.81 14.63 11.59
C ALA A 79 4.40 15.52 10.40
N SER A 80 5.02 15.35 9.21
CA SER A 80 4.67 16.10 8.01
C SER A 80 3.35 15.65 7.37
N PHE A 81 2.89 14.43 7.65
CA PHE A 81 1.62 13.90 7.16
C PHE A 81 0.41 14.42 7.95
N LEU A 82 0.60 14.74 9.24
CA LEU A 82 -0.51 15.13 10.13
C LEU A 82 -1.35 16.32 9.63
N PRO A 83 -0.76 17.43 9.12
CA PRO A 83 -1.52 18.57 8.61
C PRO A 83 -2.10 18.35 7.20
N VAL A 84 -1.80 17.23 6.53
CA VAL A 84 -2.14 16.95 5.14
C VAL A 84 -3.15 15.80 5.07
N PRO A 85 -4.46 16.08 4.88
CA PRO A 85 -5.50 15.06 4.99
C PRO A 85 -5.29 13.87 4.09
N HIS A 86 -4.96 14.07 2.80
CA HIS A 86 -4.73 12.97 1.88
C HIS A 86 -3.51 12.11 2.27
N ALA A 87 -2.45 12.71 2.84
CA ALA A 87 -1.29 11.96 3.30
C ALA A 87 -1.64 11.08 4.51
N LEU A 88 -2.42 11.63 5.46
CA LEU A 88 -2.87 10.91 6.65
C LEU A 88 -3.77 9.72 6.29
N TYR A 89 -4.74 9.93 5.39
CA TYR A 89 -5.60 8.85 4.90
C TYR A 89 -4.82 7.84 4.06
N GLY A 90 -3.87 8.33 3.25
CA GLY A 90 -3.02 7.51 2.41
C GLY A 90 -2.18 6.52 3.22
N ILE A 91 -1.45 6.99 4.25
CA ILE A 91 -0.67 6.07 5.09
C ILE A 91 -1.55 5.09 5.87
N THR A 92 -2.72 5.54 6.33
CA THR A 92 -3.68 4.67 7.02
C THR A 92 -4.17 3.54 6.09
N HIS A 93 -4.49 3.88 4.84
CA HIS A 93 -4.89 2.92 3.82
C HIS A 93 -3.75 1.96 3.46
N LEU A 94 -2.54 2.46 3.21
CA LEU A 94 -1.36 1.64 2.91
C LEU A 94 -1.03 0.65 4.02
N ALA A 95 -1.12 1.08 5.28
CA ALA A 95 -0.95 0.20 6.43
C ALA A 95 -2.01 -0.91 6.47
N ALA A 96 -3.27 -0.58 6.16
CA ALA A 96 -4.35 -1.58 6.06
C ALA A 96 -4.10 -2.59 4.94
N LEU A 97 -3.58 -2.14 3.78
CA LEU A 97 -3.20 -3.01 2.66
C LEU A 97 -2.05 -3.95 3.04
N CYS A 98 -0.99 -3.45 3.69
CA CYS A 98 0.12 -4.28 4.13
C CYS A 98 -0.32 -5.38 5.13
N ARG A 99 -1.40 -5.15 5.90
CA ARG A 99 -1.97 -6.16 6.81
C ARG A 99 -2.67 -7.33 6.11
N LEU A 100 -2.88 -7.24 4.80
CA LEU A 100 -3.38 -8.36 3.99
C LEU A 100 -2.29 -9.40 3.71
N LEU A 101 -1.01 -9.03 3.86
CA LEU A 101 0.13 -9.94 3.76
C LEU A 101 0.27 -10.80 5.01
N PRO A 102 0.75 -12.05 4.90
CA PRO A 102 1.12 -12.87 6.04
C PRO A 102 2.15 -12.17 6.93
N GLU A 103 2.15 -12.49 8.22
CA GLU A 103 3.23 -12.08 9.11
C GLU A 103 4.51 -12.87 8.79
N ARG A 104 5.66 -12.18 8.89
CA ARG A 104 7.00 -12.79 8.77
C ARG A 104 7.30 -13.38 7.40
N ASP A 105 6.53 -12.98 6.40
CA ASP A 105 6.77 -13.34 4.99
C ASP A 105 7.43 -12.15 4.28
N PRO A 106 8.68 -12.29 3.80
CA PRO A 106 9.41 -11.19 3.18
C PRO A 106 8.84 -10.78 1.82
N HIS A 107 8.58 -9.49 1.65
CA HIS A 107 8.13 -8.87 0.40
C HIS A 107 9.01 -7.64 0.08
N PRO A 108 10.30 -7.82 -0.27
CA PRO A 108 11.26 -6.72 -0.35
C PRO A 108 10.92 -5.69 -1.43
N GLN A 109 10.30 -6.11 -2.54
CA GLN A 109 9.87 -5.22 -3.60
C GLN A 109 8.71 -4.35 -3.14
N LEU A 110 7.75 -4.92 -2.43
CA LEU A 110 6.61 -4.17 -1.90
C LEU A 110 7.03 -3.22 -0.76
N HIS A 111 8.02 -3.63 0.06
CA HIS A 111 8.65 -2.75 1.05
C HIS A 111 9.29 -1.52 0.37
N ALA A 112 10.05 -1.72 -0.71
CA ALA A 112 10.65 -0.63 -1.48
C ALA A 112 9.56 0.29 -2.09
N HIS A 113 8.53 -0.30 -2.70
CA HIS A 113 7.38 0.44 -3.22
C HIS A 113 6.68 1.28 -2.14
N LEU A 114 6.47 0.72 -0.93
CA LEU A 114 5.89 1.47 0.18
C LEU A 114 6.75 2.70 0.53
N GLY A 115 8.07 2.55 0.57
CA GLY A 115 9.01 3.65 0.77
C GLY A 115 8.86 4.74 -0.29
N ASP A 116 8.82 4.36 -1.56
CA ASP A 116 8.62 5.27 -2.70
C ASP A 116 7.29 6.04 -2.65
N VAL A 117 6.22 5.37 -2.22
CA VAL A 117 4.91 6.03 -2.05
C VAL A 117 4.99 7.08 -0.95
N LEU A 118 5.62 6.76 0.19
CA LEU A 118 5.73 7.70 1.32
C LEU A 118 6.53 8.96 0.96
N GLU A 119 7.51 8.87 0.06
CA GLU A 119 8.26 10.03 -0.43
C GLU A 119 7.41 10.98 -1.27
N ARG A 120 6.36 10.45 -1.93
CA ARG A 120 5.47 11.20 -2.82
C ARG A 120 4.15 11.60 -2.17
N LEU A 121 3.92 11.15 -0.93
CA LEU A 121 2.60 11.21 -0.29
C LEU A 121 2.11 12.64 0.01
N LEU A 122 3.02 13.62 0.12
CA LEU A 122 2.66 15.02 0.36
C LEU A 122 2.18 15.76 -0.91
N GLU A 123 2.47 15.25 -2.10
CA GLU A 123 2.06 15.84 -3.36
C GLU A 123 0.83 15.12 -3.92
N PRO A 124 -0.37 15.72 -3.97
CA PRO A 124 -1.63 15.04 -4.25
C PRO A 124 -1.61 14.18 -5.52
N ARG A 125 -1.16 14.75 -6.65
CA ARG A 125 -1.10 14.01 -7.92
C ARG A 125 -0.14 12.83 -7.90
N ARG A 126 1.02 12.99 -7.24
CA ARG A 126 2.01 11.92 -7.09
C ARG A 126 1.54 10.87 -6.09
N ALA A 127 0.93 11.31 -4.99
CA ALA A 127 0.36 10.44 -3.98
C ALA A 127 -0.65 9.47 -4.60
N MET A 128 -1.60 10.00 -5.37
CA MET A 128 -2.65 9.22 -5.99
C MET A 128 -2.12 8.19 -6.99
N ALA A 129 -1.20 8.59 -7.88
CA ALA A 129 -0.58 7.68 -8.83
C ALA A 129 0.22 6.57 -8.12
N SER A 130 0.97 6.93 -7.08
CA SER A 130 1.80 6.00 -6.32
C SER A 130 0.95 5.02 -5.50
N VAL A 131 -0.13 5.47 -4.87
CA VAL A 131 -1.04 4.60 -4.11
C VAL A 131 -1.78 3.63 -5.04
N ALA A 132 -2.27 4.09 -6.20
CA ALA A 132 -2.94 3.20 -7.16
C ALA A 132 -1.99 2.12 -7.70
N ARG A 133 -0.74 2.48 -8.00
CA ARG A 133 0.31 1.51 -8.40
C ARG A 133 0.67 0.55 -7.27
N PHE A 134 0.68 1.03 -6.02
CA PHE A 134 0.89 0.16 -4.86
C PHE A 134 -0.24 -0.88 -4.72
N GLU A 135 -1.49 -0.48 -4.96
CA GLU A 135 -2.62 -1.42 -4.99
C GLU A 135 -2.43 -2.51 -6.07
N LEU A 136 -1.95 -2.14 -7.28
CA LEU A 136 -1.63 -3.11 -8.33
C LEU A 136 -0.46 -4.03 -7.95
N ALA A 137 0.59 -3.49 -7.37
CA ALA A 137 1.74 -4.28 -6.91
C ALA A 137 1.34 -5.27 -5.81
N LEU A 138 0.49 -4.85 -4.88
CA LEU A 138 -0.05 -5.72 -3.84
C LEU A 138 -0.91 -6.85 -4.43
N LEU A 139 -1.75 -6.55 -5.44
CA LEU A 139 -2.51 -7.59 -6.15
C LEU A 139 -1.58 -8.64 -6.77
N ALA A 140 -0.50 -8.20 -7.41
CA ALA A 140 0.50 -9.10 -8.00
C ALA A 140 1.18 -9.96 -6.94
N GLU A 141 1.59 -9.37 -5.81
CA GLU A 141 2.23 -10.05 -4.68
C GLU A 141 1.31 -11.10 -4.04
N LEU A 142 0.00 -10.82 -4.00
CA LEU A 142 -1.01 -11.76 -3.49
C LEU A 142 -1.44 -12.81 -4.53
N GLY A 143 -0.85 -12.84 -5.73
CA GLY A 143 -1.13 -13.81 -6.78
C GLY A 143 -2.31 -13.45 -7.71
N PHE A 144 -2.80 -12.21 -7.64
CA PHE A 144 -3.91 -11.71 -8.46
C PHE A 144 -3.48 -10.60 -9.42
N GLY A 145 -2.20 -10.61 -9.85
CA GLY A 145 -1.64 -9.62 -10.77
C GLY A 145 -2.41 -9.55 -12.09
N LEU A 146 -2.53 -8.34 -12.62
CA LEU A 146 -3.17 -8.12 -13.91
C LEU A 146 -2.16 -8.37 -15.05
N ASP A 147 -2.63 -8.98 -16.15
CA ASP A 147 -1.84 -9.09 -17.38
C ASP A 147 -2.07 -7.83 -18.24
N LEU A 148 -1.19 -6.87 -18.09
CA LEU A 148 -1.19 -5.61 -18.83
C LEU A 148 -0.12 -5.58 -19.93
N ALA A 149 0.49 -6.73 -20.25
CA ALA A 149 1.52 -6.84 -21.28
C ALA A 149 0.92 -7.18 -22.65
N THR A 150 -0.28 -7.78 -22.71
CA THR A 150 -0.91 -8.24 -23.94
C THR A 150 -2.39 -7.88 -24.01
N CYS A 151 -2.92 -7.72 -25.23
CA CYS A 151 -4.35 -7.51 -25.43
C CYS A 151 -5.11 -8.85 -25.44
N ALA A 152 -6.12 -9.00 -24.60
CA ALA A 152 -6.96 -10.20 -24.51
C ALA A 152 -7.72 -10.54 -25.79
N GLY A 153 -8.01 -9.56 -26.65
CA GLY A 153 -8.73 -9.74 -27.91
C GLY A 153 -7.84 -9.82 -29.15
N GLY A 154 -6.51 -10.02 -29.00
CA GLY A 154 -5.56 -10.07 -30.11
C GLY A 154 -5.23 -8.71 -30.76
N GLY A 155 -5.63 -7.60 -30.08
CA GLY A 155 -5.26 -6.25 -30.50
C GLY A 155 -3.82 -5.89 -30.11
N VAL A 156 -3.40 -4.67 -30.48
CA VAL A 156 -2.06 -4.15 -30.21
C VAL A 156 -1.92 -3.87 -28.71
N ALA A 157 -0.80 -4.30 -28.13
CA ALA A 157 -0.49 -4.09 -26.72
C ALA A 157 -0.22 -2.62 -26.36
N ASP A 158 0.23 -1.83 -27.32
CA ASP A 158 0.64 -0.43 -27.14
C ASP A 158 -0.55 0.54 -26.95
N ASP A 159 -1.80 0.10 -27.18
CA ASP A 159 -3.01 0.92 -26.99
C ASP A 159 -4.00 0.26 -26.01
N LEU A 160 -3.48 -0.27 -24.89
CA LEU A 160 -4.35 -0.79 -23.84
C LEU A 160 -5.11 0.36 -23.17
N ALA A 161 -6.44 0.26 -23.15
CA ALA A 161 -7.33 1.28 -22.60
C ALA A 161 -8.33 0.72 -21.58
N TYR A 162 -8.42 -0.60 -21.48
CA TYR A 162 -9.36 -1.29 -20.60
C TYR A 162 -8.74 -2.53 -19.98
N VAL A 163 -9.39 -3.05 -18.95
CA VAL A 163 -9.12 -4.36 -18.35
C VAL A 163 -10.41 -5.16 -18.26
N SER A 164 -10.33 -6.43 -18.63
CA SER A 164 -11.45 -7.36 -18.49
C SER A 164 -11.68 -7.75 -17.03
N PRO A 165 -12.85 -7.50 -16.43
CA PRO A 165 -13.14 -7.88 -15.05
C PRO A 165 -13.20 -9.39 -14.83
N LYS A 166 -13.30 -10.19 -15.91
CA LYS A 166 -13.32 -11.65 -15.83
C LYS A 166 -11.93 -12.26 -15.77
N SER A 167 -10.99 -11.71 -16.54
CA SER A 167 -9.68 -12.34 -16.73
C SER A 167 -8.51 -11.54 -16.17
N GLY A 168 -8.71 -10.27 -15.78
CA GLY A 168 -7.63 -9.39 -15.36
C GLY A 168 -6.66 -9.00 -16.50
N ARG A 169 -7.02 -9.26 -17.75
CA ARG A 169 -6.17 -8.98 -18.92
C ARG A 169 -6.50 -7.63 -19.53
N GLY A 170 -5.46 -6.96 -20.00
CA GLY A 170 -5.57 -5.73 -20.78
C GLY A 170 -6.37 -5.92 -22.06
N VAL A 171 -7.08 -4.87 -22.48
CA VAL A 171 -7.84 -4.84 -23.75
C VAL A 171 -7.53 -3.51 -24.44
N SER A 172 -7.13 -3.58 -25.72
CA SER A 172 -6.83 -2.38 -26.51
C SER A 172 -8.09 -1.56 -26.77
N ARG A 173 -7.91 -0.28 -27.02
CA ARG A 173 -9.00 0.69 -27.26
C ARG A 173 -9.94 0.18 -28.36
N GLN A 174 -9.39 -0.21 -29.51
CA GLN A 174 -10.17 -0.66 -30.66
C GLN A 174 -11.03 -1.89 -30.34
N VAL A 175 -10.45 -2.89 -29.67
CA VAL A 175 -11.15 -4.14 -29.32
C VAL A 175 -12.18 -3.92 -28.21
N GLY A 176 -11.87 -3.02 -27.26
CA GLY A 176 -12.69 -2.78 -26.08
C GLY A 176 -13.85 -1.81 -26.30
N GLU A 177 -13.78 -0.89 -27.27
CA GLU A 177 -14.77 0.16 -27.48
C GLU A 177 -16.23 -0.36 -27.57
N PRO A 178 -16.53 -1.45 -28.30
CA PRO A 178 -17.89 -2.02 -28.32
C PRO A 178 -18.36 -2.58 -26.97
N TRP A 179 -17.44 -2.82 -26.03
CA TRP A 179 -17.71 -3.46 -24.75
C TRP A 179 -17.36 -2.57 -23.56
N LYS A 180 -17.10 -1.29 -23.77
CA LYS A 180 -16.59 -0.35 -22.76
C LYS A 180 -17.41 -0.31 -21.47
N ASP A 181 -18.73 -0.49 -21.57
CA ASP A 181 -19.62 -0.50 -20.39
C ASP A 181 -19.50 -1.77 -19.53
N LYS A 182 -18.81 -2.80 -20.06
CA LYS A 182 -18.55 -4.08 -19.36
C LYS A 182 -17.08 -4.26 -18.99
N LEU A 183 -16.23 -3.29 -19.32
CA LEU A 183 -14.80 -3.30 -19.07
C LEU A 183 -14.45 -2.23 -18.02
N LEU A 184 -13.37 -2.44 -17.33
CA LEU A 184 -12.81 -1.43 -16.43
C LEU A 184 -11.84 -0.55 -17.23
N ARG A 185 -11.91 0.76 -17.08
CA ARG A 185 -10.98 1.68 -17.72
C ARG A 185 -9.58 1.51 -17.14
N LEU A 186 -8.58 1.58 -18.00
CA LEU A 186 -7.17 1.49 -17.66
C LEU A 186 -6.51 2.85 -17.97
N PRO A 187 -6.33 3.72 -16.98
CA PRO A 187 -5.60 4.96 -17.16
C PRO A 187 -4.14 4.72 -17.52
N GLU A 188 -3.63 5.50 -18.48
CA GLU A 188 -2.27 5.37 -19.04
C GLU A 188 -1.19 5.46 -17.96
N PHE A 189 -1.35 6.31 -16.95
CA PHE A 189 -0.38 6.45 -15.86
C PHE A 189 -0.16 5.17 -15.05
N LEU A 190 -1.05 4.18 -15.10
CA LEU A 190 -0.84 2.88 -14.45
C LEU A 190 0.13 1.99 -15.24
N LEU A 191 0.29 2.23 -16.54
CA LEU A 191 1.21 1.50 -17.42
C LEU A 191 2.62 2.09 -17.41
N ASP A 192 2.73 3.41 -17.25
CA ASP A 192 4.00 4.14 -17.23
C ASP A 192 4.31 4.65 -15.82
N ALA A 193 5.42 4.18 -15.24
CA ALA A 193 5.84 4.58 -13.89
C ALA A 193 6.16 6.08 -13.75
N GLY A 194 6.52 6.76 -14.85
CA GLY A 194 6.82 8.20 -14.89
C GLY A 194 5.60 9.07 -15.08
N ALA A 195 4.52 8.53 -15.64
CA ALA A 195 3.32 9.28 -15.95
C ALA A 195 2.51 9.65 -14.70
N GLN A 196 1.80 10.76 -14.79
CA GLN A 196 0.88 11.25 -13.76
C GLN A 196 -0.54 11.27 -14.33
N PRO A 197 -1.58 11.20 -13.48
CA PRO A 197 -2.95 11.39 -13.95
C PRO A 197 -3.10 12.74 -14.63
N ALA A 198 -3.61 12.73 -15.86
CA ALA A 198 -3.82 13.95 -16.62
C ALA A 198 -5.11 14.66 -16.20
N LEU A 199 -6.14 13.88 -15.85
CA LEU A 199 -7.48 14.35 -15.56
C LEU A 199 -8.02 13.74 -14.25
N PRO A 200 -8.95 14.40 -13.55
CA PRO A 200 -9.55 13.86 -12.32
C PRO A 200 -10.23 12.51 -12.51
N HIS A 201 -10.80 12.23 -13.69
CA HIS A 201 -11.43 10.93 -13.95
C HIS A 201 -10.42 9.79 -14.04
N ASP A 202 -9.17 10.04 -14.43
CA ASP A 202 -8.11 9.01 -14.42
C ASP A 202 -7.91 8.43 -13.02
N VAL A 203 -8.07 9.26 -12.00
CA VAL A 203 -7.98 8.85 -10.60
C VAL A 203 -9.13 7.93 -10.24
N VAL A 204 -10.36 8.37 -10.57
CA VAL A 204 -11.57 7.59 -10.28
C VAL A 204 -11.49 6.24 -10.98
N ASP A 205 -11.09 6.23 -12.25
CA ASP A 205 -10.95 5.01 -13.05
C ASP A 205 -9.87 4.07 -12.50
N ALA A 206 -8.72 4.60 -12.08
CA ALA A 206 -7.65 3.81 -11.47
C ALA A 206 -8.10 3.13 -10.18
N PHE A 207 -8.74 3.87 -9.28
CA PHE A 207 -9.23 3.30 -8.02
C PHE A 207 -10.48 2.43 -8.21
N ALA A 208 -11.28 2.64 -9.26
CA ALA A 208 -12.34 1.71 -9.65
C ALA A 208 -11.75 0.37 -10.11
N LEU A 209 -10.72 0.43 -10.95
CA LEU A 209 -10.00 -0.75 -11.45
C LEU A 209 -9.36 -1.56 -10.32
N THR A 210 -8.46 -0.94 -9.56
CA THR A 210 -7.73 -1.63 -8.49
C THR A 210 -8.68 -2.11 -7.38
N GLY A 211 -9.67 -1.26 -7.05
CA GLY A 211 -10.69 -1.59 -6.05
C GLY A 211 -11.55 -2.79 -6.43
N PHE A 212 -11.92 -2.92 -7.71
CA PHE A 212 -12.67 -4.08 -8.17
C PHE A 212 -11.92 -5.39 -7.91
N PHE A 213 -10.64 -5.45 -8.27
CA PHE A 213 -9.84 -6.67 -8.11
C PHE A 213 -9.49 -6.95 -6.65
N LEU A 214 -9.11 -5.92 -5.87
CA LEU A 214 -8.86 -6.08 -4.45
C LEU A 214 -10.10 -6.55 -3.69
N LEU A 215 -11.26 -5.96 -3.96
CA LEU A 215 -12.50 -6.37 -3.31
C LEU A 215 -12.84 -7.82 -3.63
N ARG A 216 -12.91 -8.15 -4.92
CA ARG A 216 -13.37 -9.45 -5.41
C ARG A 216 -12.43 -10.61 -5.05
N HIS A 217 -11.11 -10.40 -5.15
CA HIS A 217 -10.15 -11.50 -5.04
C HIS A 217 -9.45 -11.56 -3.68
N VAL A 218 -9.40 -10.46 -2.94
CA VAL A 218 -8.64 -10.38 -1.70
C VAL A 218 -9.53 -10.17 -0.49
N LEU A 219 -10.43 -9.18 -0.53
CA LEU A 219 -11.21 -8.78 0.64
C LEU A 219 -12.44 -9.66 0.86
N GLU A 220 -13.33 -9.78 -0.13
CA GLU A 220 -14.57 -10.57 -0.03
C GLU A 220 -14.31 -12.04 0.36
N PRO A 221 -13.33 -12.77 -0.24
CA PRO A 221 -13.04 -14.14 0.16
C PRO A 221 -12.57 -14.29 1.61
N ARG A 222 -12.09 -13.19 2.22
CA ARG A 222 -11.65 -13.14 3.63
C ARG A 222 -12.72 -12.54 4.56
N GLY A 223 -13.91 -12.24 4.05
CA GLY A 223 -14.98 -11.57 4.81
C GLY A 223 -14.65 -10.13 5.19
N LEU A 224 -13.77 -9.47 4.44
CA LEU A 224 -13.31 -8.10 4.67
C LEU A 224 -13.95 -7.12 3.67
N CYS A 225 -13.89 -5.84 3.99
CA CYS A 225 -14.22 -4.74 3.10
C CYS A 225 -13.15 -3.64 3.20
N PHE A 226 -13.20 -2.68 2.28
CA PHE A 226 -12.35 -1.50 2.40
C PHE A 226 -12.72 -0.69 3.64
N GLY A 227 -11.69 -0.23 4.37
CA GLY A 227 -11.86 0.76 5.42
C GLY A 227 -12.14 2.16 4.84
N GLU A 228 -12.66 3.05 5.68
CA GLU A 228 -12.99 4.44 5.30
C GLU A 228 -11.78 5.24 4.77
N ALA A 229 -10.57 4.90 5.20
CA ALA A 229 -9.36 5.61 4.82
C ALA A 229 -9.13 5.66 3.31
N ARG A 230 -9.50 4.59 2.56
CA ARG A 230 -9.39 4.58 1.10
C ARG A 230 -10.31 5.61 0.44
N ALA A 231 -11.58 5.62 0.81
CA ALA A 231 -12.56 6.56 0.26
C ALA A 231 -12.21 8.01 0.64
N SER A 232 -11.77 8.21 1.88
CA SER A 232 -11.32 9.52 2.37
C SER A 232 -10.07 10.01 1.64
N PHE A 233 -9.11 9.12 1.35
CA PHE A 233 -7.92 9.44 0.54
C PHE A 233 -8.32 9.91 -0.87
N ILE A 234 -9.14 9.13 -1.58
CA ILE A 234 -9.60 9.46 -2.93
C ILE A 234 -10.33 10.81 -2.94
N THR A 235 -11.23 11.01 -1.97
CA THR A 235 -11.97 12.28 -1.83
C THR A 235 -11.05 13.46 -1.56
N ALA A 236 -10.06 13.29 -0.70
CA ALA A 236 -9.13 14.36 -0.34
C ALA A 236 -8.24 14.77 -1.52
N VAL A 237 -7.69 13.82 -2.28
CA VAL A 237 -6.84 14.13 -3.44
C VAL A 237 -7.61 14.75 -4.61
N LEU A 238 -8.92 14.48 -4.75
CA LEU A 238 -9.76 15.08 -5.80
C LEU A 238 -10.20 16.51 -5.49
N ARG A 239 -10.01 16.98 -4.26
CA ARG A 239 -10.35 18.35 -3.83
C ARG A 239 -9.20 19.34 -4.00
N GLU A 240 -8.00 18.87 -4.20
CA GLU A 240 -6.77 19.65 -4.38
C GLU A 240 -6.35 19.73 -5.87
#